data_a283a37b23ff7b3e9f99fee2e3e1d551
#
_entry.id   a283a37b23ff7b3e9f99fee2e3e1d551
#
_cell.length_a   1.000
_cell.length_b   1.000
_cell.length_c   1.000
_cell.angle_alpha   90.00
_cell.angle_beta   90.00
_cell.angle_gamma   90.00
#
_symmetry.space_group_name_H-M   'P 1'
#
loop_
_entity.id
_entity.type
_entity.pdbx_description
1 polymer ?
#
loop_
_entity_poly.entity_id
_entity_poly.type
_entity_poly.pdbx_seq_one_letter_code
_entity_poly.pdbx_strand_id
1 'polypeptide(L)'
;MRCVMILLMALGVSACSTSTSRPANPEDLCAIFQEKSDWYKATQKMTKKWGTPPQVPMAMMYQESSFRYDAQPPMRYFLFIPLGRASSAYGFAQVKDETLADYKRETGNGWADRDDFADAIDFMGWYTWKAQKINGVSKWDAYRQYLNYHEGWGGYRRGSYKSKGWLMNTARKVEARSQRYAAQYRQCNL
;
A
#
# COMPACT_ATOMS: atom_id res chain seq x y z
N MET A 1 -33.06 24.05 51.67
CA MET A 1 -32.14 24.30 50.54
C MET A 1 -31.49 22.96 50.15
N ARG A 2 -31.90 22.34 49.03
CA ARG A 2 -31.36 21.08 48.54
C ARG A 2 -30.44 21.42 47.38
N CYS A 3 -29.11 21.24 47.54
CA CYS A 3 -28.15 21.35 46.47
C CYS A 3 -28.19 20.07 45.64
N VAL A 4 -28.57 20.21 44.36
CA VAL A 4 -28.47 19.13 43.36
C VAL A 4 -27.10 19.25 42.70
N MET A 5 -26.26 18.25 42.96
CA MET A 5 -24.93 18.14 42.36
C MET A 5 -25.08 17.42 41.01
N ILE A 6 -24.97 18.17 39.93
CA ILE A 6 -24.97 17.62 38.55
C ILE A 6 -23.58 17.07 38.26
N LEU A 7 -23.48 15.75 38.18
CA LEU A 7 -22.24 15.04 37.78
C LEU A 7 -22.16 15.02 36.25
N LEU A 8 -21.31 15.85 35.67
CA LEU A 8 -20.99 15.82 34.22
C LEU A 8 -20.08 14.64 33.94
N MET A 9 -20.63 13.57 33.37
CA MET A 9 -19.84 12.49 32.76
C MET A 9 -19.28 12.98 31.43
N ALA A 10 -17.99 13.29 31.41
CA ALA A 10 -17.25 13.51 30.16
C ALA A 10 -17.02 12.16 29.48
N LEU A 11 -17.79 11.87 28.42
CA LEU A 11 -17.50 10.76 27.51
C LEU A 11 -16.22 11.12 26.72
N GLY A 12 -15.11 10.52 27.11
CA GLY A 12 -13.88 10.54 26.33
C GLY A 12 -14.08 9.79 25.01
N VAL A 13 -14.29 10.49 23.93
CA VAL A 13 -14.23 9.90 22.57
C VAL A 13 -12.77 9.65 22.26
N SER A 14 -12.31 8.40 22.46
CA SER A 14 -11.02 7.94 21.94
C SER A 14 -11.12 7.88 20.42
N ALA A 15 -10.75 8.97 19.75
CA ALA A 15 -10.54 8.96 18.32
C ALA A 15 -9.37 8.02 18.04
N CYS A 16 -9.64 6.85 17.44
CA CYS A 16 -8.62 6.03 16.81
C CYS A 16 -8.06 6.81 15.62
N SER A 17 -7.08 7.67 15.88
CA SER A 17 -6.32 8.33 14.82
C SER A 17 -5.44 7.27 14.17
N THR A 18 -5.79 6.82 12.96
CA THR A 18 -4.85 6.09 12.10
C THR A 18 -3.66 7.00 11.85
N SER A 19 -2.48 6.58 12.32
CA SER A 19 -1.28 7.41 12.20
C SER A 19 -0.87 7.52 10.73
N THR A 20 -1.10 8.68 10.12
CA THR A 20 -0.71 9.02 8.76
C THR A 20 0.78 9.35 8.63
N SER A 21 1.52 9.47 9.74
CA SER A 21 2.96 9.72 9.70
C SER A 21 3.71 8.55 9.09
N ARG A 22 4.79 8.86 8.36
CA ARG A 22 5.70 7.83 7.84
C ARG A 22 6.38 7.10 9.01
N PRO A 23 6.68 5.80 8.87
CA PRO A 23 7.48 5.08 9.86
C PRO A 23 8.85 5.75 10.07
N ALA A 24 9.30 5.82 11.31
CA ALA A 24 10.61 6.40 11.65
C ALA A 24 11.76 5.61 11.01
N ASN A 25 11.65 4.28 10.97
CA ASN A 25 12.61 3.40 10.29
C ASN A 25 11.90 2.58 9.18
N PRO A 26 11.77 3.13 7.96
CA PRO A 26 11.08 2.45 6.86
C PRO A 26 11.90 1.32 6.22
N GLU A 27 13.16 1.12 6.62
CA GLU A 27 14.03 0.04 6.13
C GLU A 27 13.89 -1.25 6.96
N ASP A 28 13.17 -1.20 8.07
CA ASP A 28 12.98 -2.33 8.98
C ASP A 28 11.49 -2.64 9.18
N LEU A 29 11.05 -3.79 8.65
CA LEU A 29 9.63 -4.19 8.73
C LEU A 29 9.18 -4.46 10.16
N CYS A 30 10.06 -4.97 11.01
CA CYS A 30 9.75 -5.20 12.41
C CYS A 30 9.53 -3.87 13.14
N ALA A 31 10.43 -2.91 12.95
CA ALA A 31 10.31 -1.57 13.51
C ALA A 31 9.04 -0.86 13.03
N ILE A 32 8.68 -1.01 11.73
CA ILE A 32 7.44 -0.47 11.19
C ILE A 32 6.24 -1.04 11.97
N PHE A 33 6.15 -2.36 12.13
CA PHE A 33 5.01 -3.00 12.77
C PHE A 33 4.94 -2.79 14.28
N GLN A 34 6.08 -2.62 14.93
CA GLN A 34 6.13 -2.22 16.34
C GLN A 34 5.65 -0.78 16.55
N GLU A 35 6.05 0.15 15.67
CA GLU A 35 5.62 1.54 15.71
C GLU A 35 4.14 1.70 15.31
N LYS A 36 3.69 0.96 14.28
CA LYS A 36 2.36 1.04 13.66
C LYS A 36 1.60 -0.27 13.86
N SER A 37 1.13 -0.54 15.07
CA SER A 37 0.41 -1.78 15.38
C SER A 37 -0.90 -1.95 14.60
N ASP A 38 -1.54 -0.86 14.19
CA ASP A 38 -2.68 -0.83 13.29
C ASP A 38 -2.32 -1.31 11.87
N TRP A 39 -1.15 -0.92 11.36
CA TRP A 39 -0.61 -1.40 10.09
C TRP A 39 -0.31 -2.91 10.13
N TYR A 40 0.26 -3.37 11.24
CA TYR A 40 0.47 -4.80 11.44
C TYR A 40 -0.84 -5.57 11.35
N LYS A 41 -1.87 -5.13 12.11
CA LYS A 41 -3.19 -5.78 12.12
C LYS A 41 -3.85 -5.77 10.73
N ALA A 42 -3.78 -4.64 10.02
CA ALA A 42 -4.29 -4.53 8.65
C ALA A 42 -3.57 -5.48 7.69
N THR A 43 -2.24 -5.54 7.79
CA THR A 43 -1.41 -6.44 6.97
C THR A 43 -1.71 -7.91 7.25
N GLN A 44 -1.96 -8.30 8.51
CA GLN A 44 -2.39 -9.66 8.86
C GLN A 44 -3.76 -10.01 8.25
N LYS A 45 -4.71 -9.07 8.28
CA LYS A 45 -6.02 -9.25 7.63
C LYS A 45 -5.87 -9.46 6.13
N MET A 46 -5.06 -8.63 5.47
CA MET A 46 -4.73 -8.74 4.05
C MET A 46 -4.12 -10.11 3.72
N THR A 47 -3.11 -10.54 4.50
CA THR A 47 -2.46 -11.85 4.31
C THR A 47 -3.45 -13.00 4.45
N LYS A 48 -4.31 -12.96 5.47
CA LYS A 48 -5.35 -13.98 5.68
C LYS A 48 -6.35 -14.03 4.50
N LYS A 49 -6.75 -12.86 4.00
CA LYS A 49 -7.76 -12.73 2.94
C LYS A 49 -7.23 -13.12 1.56
N TRP A 50 -6.04 -12.65 1.20
CA TRP A 50 -5.49 -12.78 -0.15
C TRP A 50 -4.35 -13.82 -0.26
N GLY A 51 -3.80 -14.25 0.87
CA GLY A 51 -2.67 -15.18 0.91
C GLY A 51 -1.38 -14.57 0.37
N THR A 52 -1.25 -13.25 0.35
CA THR A 52 -0.03 -12.55 -0.05
C THR A 52 0.84 -12.34 1.18
N PRO A 53 2.14 -12.70 1.15
CA PRO A 53 3.02 -12.52 2.30
C PRO A 53 3.33 -11.05 2.55
N PRO A 54 3.41 -10.60 3.81
CA PRO A 54 3.49 -9.18 4.19
C PRO A 54 4.61 -8.40 3.50
N GLN A 55 5.78 -9.00 3.37
CA GLN A 55 6.97 -8.36 2.84
C GLN A 55 6.84 -7.91 1.38
N VAL A 56 5.99 -8.57 0.58
CA VAL A 56 5.84 -8.24 -0.85
C VAL A 56 5.10 -6.90 -1.02
N PRO A 57 3.84 -6.74 -0.55
CA PRO A 57 3.13 -5.47 -0.70
C PRO A 57 3.80 -4.33 0.07
N MET A 58 4.42 -4.60 1.24
CA MET A 58 5.15 -3.57 1.99
C MET A 58 6.37 -3.04 1.22
N ALA A 59 7.13 -3.92 0.56
CA ALA A 59 8.26 -3.51 -0.29
C ALA A 59 7.80 -2.74 -1.54
N MET A 60 6.68 -3.14 -2.14
CA MET A 60 6.07 -2.43 -3.26
C MET A 60 5.57 -1.04 -2.83
N MET A 61 4.84 -0.94 -1.72
CA MET A 61 4.32 0.32 -1.19
C MET A 61 5.46 1.30 -0.84
N TYR A 62 6.55 0.81 -0.27
CA TYR A 62 7.73 1.66 -0.08
C TYR A 62 8.24 2.24 -1.40
N GLN A 63 8.30 1.44 -2.45
CA GLN A 63 8.76 1.90 -3.77
C GLN A 63 7.81 2.93 -4.38
N GLU A 64 6.50 2.78 -4.18
CA GLU A 64 5.47 3.66 -4.74
C GLU A 64 5.42 5.04 -4.05
N SER A 65 5.44 5.06 -2.73
CA SER A 65 5.20 6.29 -1.97
C SER A 65 6.20 6.55 -0.85
N SER A 66 7.09 5.61 -0.55
CA SER A 66 7.87 5.59 0.70
C SER A 66 6.97 5.70 1.93
N PHE A 67 5.81 5.03 1.91
CA PHE A 67 4.77 5.07 2.94
C PHE A 67 4.16 6.46 3.19
N ARG A 68 4.11 7.31 2.18
CA ARG A 68 3.40 8.58 2.25
C ARG A 68 1.95 8.39 1.86
N TYR A 69 1.04 8.79 2.75
CA TYR A 69 -0.41 8.70 2.53
C TYR A 69 -0.91 9.65 1.43
N ASP A 70 -0.24 10.79 1.26
CA ASP A 70 -0.58 11.88 0.34
C ASP A 70 0.27 11.93 -0.94
N ALA A 71 1.01 10.85 -1.22
CA ALA A 71 1.91 10.83 -2.38
C ALA A 71 1.13 11.01 -3.69
N GLN A 72 1.65 11.87 -4.56
CA GLN A 72 1.05 12.19 -5.87
C GLN A 72 2.16 12.43 -6.89
N PRO A 73 1.90 12.15 -8.19
CA PRO A 73 2.79 12.58 -9.26
C PRO A 73 2.95 14.11 -9.27
N PRO A 74 4.12 14.62 -9.68
CA PRO A 74 4.34 16.06 -9.75
C PRO A 74 3.38 16.73 -10.72
N MET A 75 3.03 17.98 -10.41
CA MET A 75 2.29 18.85 -11.32
C MET A 75 3.17 19.16 -12.56
N ARG A 76 2.59 19.06 -13.74
CA ARG A 76 3.24 19.47 -14.99
C ARG A 76 2.84 20.90 -15.34
N TYR A 77 3.78 21.63 -15.91
CA TYR A 77 3.57 23.01 -16.33
C TYR A 77 4.01 23.16 -17.79
N PHE A 78 3.32 24.02 -18.51
CA PHE A 78 3.81 24.63 -19.75
C PHE A 78 4.07 26.10 -19.44
N LEU A 79 5.34 26.47 -19.39
CA LEU A 79 5.77 27.75 -18.81
C LEU A 79 5.26 27.83 -17.34
N PHE A 80 4.36 28.75 -17.03
CA PHE A 80 3.74 28.93 -15.71
C PHE A 80 2.26 28.47 -15.67
N ILE A 81 1.75 27.85 -16.75
CA ILE A 81 0.38 27.33 -16.84
C ILE A 81 0.35 25.89 -16.33
N PRO A 82 -0.42 25.56 -15.28
CA PRO A 82 -0.53 24.19 -14.79
C PRO A 82 -1.31 23.32 -15.81
N LEU A 83 -0.70 22.22 -16.25
CA LEU A 83 -1.29 21.25 -17.17
C LEU A 83 -1.92 20.05 -16.45
N GLY A 84 -1.92 20.06 -15.11
CA GLY A 84 -2.36 18.91 -14.31
C GLY A 84 -1.24 17.90 -14.03
N ARG A 85 -1.59 16.80 -13.34
CA ARG A 85 -0.64 15.73 -12.99
C ARG A 85 -0.48 14.73 -14.12
N ALA A 86 0.64 14.00 -14.12
CA ALA A 86 0.94 13.00 -15.16
C ALA A 86 -0.03 11.79 -15.12
N SER A 87 -0.64 11.52 -13.97
CA SER A 87 -1.64 10.45 -13.78
C SER A 87 -2.50 10.75 -12.56
N SER A 88 -3.59 9.97 -12.39
CA SER A 88 -4.46 9.99 -11.20
C SER A 88 -3.91 9.17 -10.03
N ALA A 89 -2.66 8.68 -10.10
CA ALA A 89 -2.03 7.92 -9.02
C ALA A 89 -2.00 8.73 -7.72
N TYR A 90 -2.43 8.09 -6.60
CA TYR A 90 -2.53 8.76 -5.32
C TYR A 90 -2.31 7.80 -4.14
N GLY A 91 -1.82 8.35 -3.02
CA GLY A 91 -1.79 7.70 -1.72
C GLY A 91 -0.67 6.67 -1.56
N PHE A 92 -0.80 5.84 -0.55
CA PHE A 92 0.20 4.85 -0.15
C PHE A 92 0.66 3.93 -1.29
N ALA A 93 -0.30 3.42 -2.07
CA ALA A 93 -0.05 2.43 -3.13
C ALA A 93 0.01 3.05 -4.52
N GLN A 94 -0.09 4.36 -4.67
CA GLN A 94 -0.10 5.05 -5.97
C GLN A 94 -1.12 4.47 -6.96
N VAL A 95 -2.31 4.15 -6.45
CA VAL A 95 -3.39 3.55 -7.23
C VAL A 95 -4.03 4.61 -8.12
N LYS A 96 -4.27 4.24 -9.39
CA LYS A 96 -5.04 5.05 -10.33
C LYS A 96 -6.55 4.88 -10.11
N ASP A 97 -7.32 5.90 -10.48
CA ASP A 97 -8.78 5.93 -10.30
C ASP A 97 -9.48 4.70 -10.90
N GLU A 98 -9.09 4.32 -12.13
CA GLU A 98 -9.67 3.16 -12.84
C GLU A 98 -9.44 1.85 -12.08
N THR A 99 -8.21 1.65 -11.59
CA THR A 99 -7.84 0.42 -10.87
C THR A 99 -8.50 0.36 -9.49
N LEU A 100 -8.66 1.51 -8.83
CA LEU A 100 -9.43 1.60 -7.59
C LEU A 100 -10.91 1.27 -7.80
N ALA A 101 -11.50 1.78 -8.88
CA ALA A 101 -12.89 1.47 -9.24
C ALA A 101 -13.10 -0.04 -9.48
N ASP A 102 -12.14 -0.69 -10.15
CA ASP A 102 -12.16 -2.15 -10.34
C ASP A 102 -12.09 -2.90 -9.00
N TYR A 103 -11.19 -2.49 -8.12
CA TYR A 103 -11.07 -3.06 -6.77
C TYR A 103 -12.37 -2.92 -5.98
N LYS A 104 -12.93 -1.69 -5.92
CA LYS A 104 -14.20 -1.42 -5.22
C LYS A 104 -15.35 -2.29 -5.75
N ARG A 105 -15.46 -2.39 -7.05
CA ARG A 105 -16.49 -3.21 -7.70
C ARG A 105 -16.36 -4.70 -7.40
N GLU A 106 -15.13 -5.23 -7.45
CA GLU A 106 -14.90 -6.67 -7.30
C GLU A 106 -14.91 -7.13 -5.84
N THR A 107 -14.54 -6.26 -4.91
CA THR A 107 -14.47 -6.61 -3.48
C THR A 107 -15.70 -6.19 -2.67
N GLY A 108 -16.54 -5.32 -3.23
CA GLY A 108 -17.65 -4.68 -2.52
C GLY A 108 -17.21 -3.58 -1.55
N ASN A 109 -15.91 -3.27 -1.46
CA ASN A 109 -15.39 -2.19 -0.58
C ASN A 109 -15.54 -0.82 -1.26
N GLY A 110 -16.78 -0.34 -1.38
CA GLY A 110 -17.09 0.95 -2.03
C GLY A 110 -16.49 2.18 -1.35
N TRP A 111 -16.13 2.08 -0.07
CA TRP A 111 -15.59 3.15 0.75
C TRP A 111 -14.06 3.18 0.83
N ALA A 112 -13.38 2.25 0.15
CA ALA A 112 -11.91 2.18 0.19
C ALA A 112 -11.26 3.50 -0.21
N ASP A 113 -10.28 3.93 0.58
CA ASP A 113 -9.54 5.16 0.35
C ASP A 113 -8.05 4.89 0.10
N ARG A 114 -7.40 5.71 -0.72
CA ARG A 114 -6.00 5.53 -1.13
C ARG A 114 -5.00 6.05 -0.11
N ASP A 115 -5.44 6.93 0.77
CA ASP A 115 -4.67 7.51 1.88
C ASP A 115 -4.95 6.84 3.23
N ASP A 116 -5.84 5.84 3.27
CA ASP A 116 -5.96 4.90 4.39
C ASP A 116 -5.03 3.70 4.16
N PHE A 117 -4.20 3.38 5.16
CA PHE A 117 -3.24 2.29 5.05
C PHE A 117 -3.93 0.91 4.96
N ALA A 118 -5.02 0.70 5.71
CA ALA A 118 -5.69 -0.60 5.73
C ALA A 118 -6.34 -0.91 4.38
N ASP A 119 -6.93 0.09 3.74
CA ASP A 119 -7.48 -0.02 2.40
C ASP A 119 -6.38 -0.20 1.35
N ALA A 120 -5.29 0.58 1.45
CA ALA A 120 -4.18 0.50 0.52
C ALA A 120 -3.48 -0.87 0.56
N ILE A 121 -3.27 -1.46 1.74
CA ILE A 121 -2.63 -2.77 1.88
C ILE A 121 -3.59 -3.90 1.43
N ASP A 122 -4.90 -3.81 1.70
CA ASP A 122 -5.89 -4.77 1.20
C ASP A 122 -5.97 -4.72 -0.33
N PHE A 123 -5.96 -3.52 -0.91
CA PHE A 123 -5.87 -3.32 -2.36
C PHE A 123 -4.63 -4.01 -2.96
N MET A 124 -3.45 -3.82 -2.36
CA MET A 124 -2.22 -4.47 -2.85
C MET A 124 -2.30 -6.00 -2.74
N GLY A 125 -2.93 -6.51 -1.68
CA GLY A 125 -3.20 -7.94 -1.54
C GLY A 125 -4.10 -8.47 -2.65
N TRP A 126 -5.21 -7.78 -2.95
CA TRP A 126 -6.10 -8.10 -4.07
C TRP A 126 -5.36 -8.06 -5.41
N TYR A 127 -4.55 -7.03 -5.65
CA TYR A 127 -3.84 -6.87 -6.91
C TYR A 127 -2.83 -8.00 -7.15
N THR A 128 -2.05 -8.38 -6.13
CA THR A 128 -1.08 -9.47 -6.22
C THR A 128 -1.75 -10.83 -6.38
N TRP A 129 -2.89 -11.06 -5.68
CA TRP A 129 -3.72 -12.24 -5.87
C TRP A 129 -4.25 -12.31 -7.31
N LYS A 130 -4.73 -11.20 -7.86
CA LYS A 130 -5.25 -11.13 -9.22
C LYS A 130 -4.14 -11.33 -10.26
N ALA A 131 -2.94 -10.79 -10.04
CA ALA A 131 -1.77 -11.06 -10.88
C ALA A 131 -1.40 -12.55 -10.92
N GLN A 132 -1.54 -13.26 -9.80
CA GLN A 132 -1.39 -14.72 -9.79
C GLN A 132 -2.47 -15.41 -10.62
N LYS A 133 -3.74 -15.00 -10.50
CA LYS A 133 -4.85 -15.60 -11.26
C LYS A 133 -4.74 -15.37 -12.77
N ILE A 134 -4.33 -14.18 -13.19
CA ILE A 134 -4.31 -13.77 -14.60
C ILE A 134 -3.02 -14.20 -15.30
N ASN A 135 -1.87 -14.05 -14.63
CA ASN A 135 -0.56 -14.18 -15.23
C ASN A 135 0.31 -15.30 -14.61
N GLY A 136 -0.25 -16.07 -13.66
CA GLY A 136 0.48 -17.16 -13.01
C GLY A 136 1.63 -16.72 -12.11
N VAL A 137 1.72 -15.44 -11.74
CA VAL A 137 2.84 -14.91 -10.94
C VAL A 137 2.65 -15.26 -9.47
N SER A 138 3.65 -15.91 -8.89
CA SER A 138 3.64 -16.22 -7.46
C SER A 138 3.49 -14.97 -6.61
N LYS A 139 2.65 -15.02 -5.56
CA LYS A 139 2.49 -13.94 -4.58
C LYS A 139 3.75 -13.67 -3.75
N TRP A 140 4.72 -14.60 -3.77
CA TRP A 140 6.03 -14.48 -3.13
C TRP A 140 7.10 -13.85 -4.02
N ASP A 141 6.82 -13.70 -5.32
CA ASP A 141 7.76 -13.17 -6.32
C ASP A 141 7.60 -11.64 -6.41
N ALA A 142 8.26 -10.92 -5.53
CA ALA A 142 8.16 -9.46 -5.48
C ALA A 142 8.63 -8.78 -6.78
N TYR A 143 9.62 -9.35 -7.47
CA TYR A 143 10.10 -8.83 -8.75
C TYR A 143 9.00 -8.83 -9.82
N ARG A 144 8.39 -10.01 -10.05
CA ARG A 144 7.34 -10.12 -11.07
C ARG A 144 6.04 -9.47 -10.66
N GLN A 145 5.71 -9.47 -9.36
CA GLN A 145 4.55 -8.73 -8.84
C GLN A 145 4.69 -7.23 -9.09
N TYR A 146 5.88 -6.65 -8.87
CA TYR A 146 6.10 -5.24 -9.15
C TYR A 146 6.03 -4.91 -10.64
N LEU A 147 6.56 -5.76 -11.52
CA LEU A 147 6.41 -5.59 -12.97
C LEU A 147 4.93 -5.62 -13.41
N ASN A 148 4.12 -6.54 -12.83
CA ASN A 148 2.68 -6.57 -13.06
C ASN A 148 1.99 -5.29 -12.58
N TYR A 149 2.40 -4.79 -11.41
CA TYR A 149 1.82 -3.59 -10.82
C TYR A 149 2.04 -2.37 -11.70
N HIS A 150 3.26 -2.18 -12.15
CA HIS A 150 3.63 -1.02 -12.97
C HIS A 150 3.04 -1.07 -14.38
N GLU A 151 3.07 -2.22 -15.05
CA GLU A 151 2.63 -2.38 -16.44
C GLU A 151 1.13 -2.67 -16.57
N GLY A 152 0.48 -3.02 -15.49
CA GLY A 152 -0.84 -3.65 -15.50
C GLY A 152 -0.78 -5.09 -16.01
N TRP A 153 -1.80 -5.88 -15.72
CA TRP A 153 -1.83 -7.30 -16.07
C TRP A 153 -1.67 -7.57 -17.57
N GLY A 154 -2.28 -6.74 -18.42
CA GLY A 154 -2.18 -6.86 -19.88
C GLY A 154 -0.80 -6.47 -20.40
N GLY A 155 -0.21 -5.41 -19.87
CA GLY A 155 1.14 -4.97 -20.24
C GLY A 155 2.20 -6.00 -19.86
N TYR A 156 2.11 -6.54 -18.64
CA TYR A 156 2.99 -7.60 -18.20
C TYR A 156 2.91 -8.83 -19.12
N ARG A 157 1.71 -9.31 -19.44
CA ARG A 157 1.50 -10.46 -20.33
C ARG A 157 2.10 -10.25 -21.72
N ARG A 158 2.02 -9.04 -22.26
CA ARG A 158 2.67 -8.68 -23.54
C ARG A 158 4.19 -8.50 -23.42
N GLY A 159 4.74 -8.48 -22.21
CA GLY A 159 6.16 -8.28 -21.97
C GLY A 159 6.64 -6.85 -22.19
N SER A 160 5.77 -5.84 -22.05
CA SER A 160 6.11 -4.41 -22.26
C SER A 160 7.23 -3.91 -21.35
N TYR A 161 7.45 -4.52 -20.21
CA TYR A 161 8.57 -4.23 -19.31
C TYR A 161 9.95 -4.58 -19.88
N LYS A 162 10.03 -5.49 -20.86
CA LYS A 162 11.31 -5.99 -21.39
C LYS A 162 12.15 -4.91 -22.06
N SER A 163 11.51 -3.88 -22.63
CA SER A 163 12.18 -2.71 -23.21
C SER A 163 12.51 -1.61 -22.19
N LYS A 164 12.13 -1.79 -20.92
CA LYS A 164 12.27 -0.80 -19.86
C LYS A 164 13.32 -1.23 -18.83
N GLY A 165 14.60 -1.11 -19.17
CA GLY A 165 15.71 -1.49 -18.30
C GLY A 165 15.63 -0.86 -16.90
N TRP A 166 15.21 0.41 -16.83
CA TRP A 166 14.99 1.12 -15.57
C TRP A 166 13.93 0.45 -14.70
N LEU A 167 12.81 -0.04 -15.29
CA LEU A 167 11.75 -0.70 -14.55
C LEU A 167 12.22 -2.06 -13.99
N MET A 168 12.94 -2.83 -14.78
CA MET A 168 13.52 -4.09 -14.32
C MET A 168 14.54 -3.86 -13.18
N ASN A 169 15.32 -2.77 -13.22
CA ASN A 169 16.22 -2.40 -12.13
C ASN A 169 15.44 -2.00 -10.87
N THR A 170 14.35 -1.25 -11.03
CA THR A 170 13.45 -0.91 -9.91
C THR A 170 12.83 -2.16 -9.29
N ALA A 171 12.33 -3.08 -10.11
CA ALA A 171 11.77 -4.35 -9.64
C ALA A 171 12.78 -5.20 -8.84
N ARG A 172 14.07 -5.21 -9.24
CA ARG A 172 15.14 -5.86 -8.44
C ARG A 172 15.35 -5.20 -7.08
N LYS A 173 15.22 -3.87 -6.99
CA LYS A 173 15.29 -3.15 -5.70
C LYS A 173 14.12 -3.52 -4.80
N VAL A 174 12.92 -3.65 -5.36
CA VAL A 174 11.71 -4.11 -4.63
C VAL A 174 11.91 -5.55 -4.13
N GLU A 175 12.43 -6.44 -4.97
CA GLU A 175 12.73 -7.81 -4.58
C GLU A 175 13.75 -7.87 -3.43
N ALA A 176 14.88 -7.16 -3.55
CA ALA A 176 15.90 -7.11 -2.51
C ALA A 176 15.33 -6.56 -1.18
N ARG A 177 14.45 -5.53 -1.22
CA ARG A 177 13.76 -5.01 -0.05
C ARG A 177 12.81 -6.06 0.54
N SER A 178 12.03 -6.73 -0.30
CA SER A 178 11.11 -7.79 0.14
C SER A 178 11.86 -8.92 0.85
N GLN A 179 13.04 -9.32 0.36
CA GLN A 179 13.88 -10.33 1.01
C GLN A 179 14.39 -9.87 2.39
N ARG A 180 14.85 -8.60 2.51
CA ARG A 180 15.24 -8.01 3.81
C ARG A 180 14.05 -7.98 4.77
N TYR A 181 12.91 -7.48 4.34
CA TYR A 181 11.69 -7.45 5.14
C TYR A 181 11.25 -8.84 5.59
N ALA A 182 11.37 -9.85 4.73
CA ALA A 182 11.09 -11.23 5.11
C ALA A 182 12.02 -11.76 6.21
N ALA A 183 13.31 -11.42 6.14
CA ALA A 183 14.29 -11.81 7.17
C ALA A 183 13.97 -11.14 8.51
N GLN A 184 13.72 -9.82 8.51
CA GLN A 184 13.37 -9.05 9.69
C GLN A 184 12.06 -9.54 10.31
N TYR A 185 11.04 -9.78 9.49
CA TYR A 185 9.73 -10.23 9.97
C TYR A 185 9.77 -11.59 10.67
N ARG A 186 10.61 -12.54 10.20
CA ARG A 186 10.77 -13.84 10.86
C ARG A 186 11.38 -13.76 12.28
N GLN A 187 12.11 -12.69 12.56
CA GLN A 187 12.78 -12.47 13.85
C GLN A 187 12.02 -11.48 14.75
N CYS A 188 10.87 -11.00 14.28
CA CYS A 188 10.12 -9.96 14.95
C CYS A 188 9.24 -10.52 16.08
N ASN A 189 9.33 -9.91 17.25
CA ASN A 189 8.43 -10.15 18.39
C ASN A 189 7.28 -9.11 18.32
N LEU A 190 6.12 -9.53 17.80
CA LEU A 190 4.92 -8.71 17.57
C LEU A 190 3.74 -9.20 18.41
#